data_254ff551d9ffd5991cd31c6f45dcf7e1
#
_entry.id   254ff551d9ffd5991cd31c6f45dcf7e1
#
_cell.length_a   1.000
_cell.length_b   1.000
_cell.length_c   1.000
_cell.angle_alpha   90.00
_cell.angle_beta   90.00
_cell.angle_gamma   90.00
#
_symmetry.space_group_name_H-M   'P 1'
#
loop_
_entity.id
_entity.type
_entity.pdbx_description
1 polymer ?
#
loop_
_entity_poly.entity_id
_entity_poly.type
_entity_poly.pdbx_seq_one_letter_code
_entity_poly.pdbx_strand_id
1 'polypeptide(L)'
;MDVINILDELTRVLVDAADVHQAAAYTTGSGVAQPTGFVTALAGGSSVVASGTADTLAAGDVFNVQNALPARFQARAQWTANLSTINALRQLETTNGALKFPELANGQLLGRPMNECSDMDGVINASQTNHILAYGDFNNFVIVDRIGSTLEVIPNLLGANGRPTGQRGAFLWYRTGSDVLVDNAFRILNA
;
A
#
# COMPACT_ATOMS: atom_id res chain seq x y z
N MET A 1 15.37 32.24 -15.23
CA MET A 1 14.47 31.23 -14.74
C MET A 1 13.29 31.97 -14.12
N ASP A 2 12.13 31.94 -14.77
CA ASP A 2 11.00 32.75 -14.36
C ASP A 2 10.37 32.24 -13.06
N VAL A 3 9.97 33.14 -12.18
CA VAL A 3 9.37 32.87 -10.85
C VAL A 3 8.11 31.99 -10.99
N ILE A 4 7.40 32.09 -12.10
CA ILE A 4 6.19 31.29 -12.40
C ILE A 4 6.56 29.81 -12.53
N ASN A 5 7.67 29.48 -13.16
CA ASN A 5 8.13 28.09 -13.33
C ASN A 5 8.56 27.43 -12.00
N ILE A 6 9.02 28.21 -11.03
CA ILE A 6 9.43 27.71 -9.70
C ILE A 6 8.22 27.31 -8.87
N LEU A 7 7.12 28.08 -8.92
CA LEU A 7 5.91 27.76 -8.16
C LEU A 7 5.21 26.51 -8.70
N ASP A 8 5.17 26.34 -10.00
CA ASP A 8 4.58 25.15 -10.62
C ASP A 8 5.39 23.89 -10.29
N GLU A 9 6.72 23.97 -10.34
CA GLU A 9 7.59 22.86 -9.97
C GLU A 9 7.50 22.53 -8.48
N LEU A 10 7.46 23.56 -7.62
CA LEU A 10 7.27 23.37 -6.19
C LEU A 10 5.91 22.70 -5.86
N THR A 11 4.86 23.11 -6.55
CA THR A 11 3.53 22.51 -6.41
C THR A 11 3.56 21.04 -6.80
N ARG A 12 4.21 20.70 -7.92
CA ARG A 12 4.35 19.31 -8.38
C ARG A 12 5.08 18.45 -7.36
N VAL A 13 6.20 18.93 -6.83
CA VAL A 13 6.98 18.21 -5.81
C VAL A 13 6.20 18.02 -4.51
N LEU A 14 5.43 19.02 -4.09
CA LEU A 14 4.60 18.93 -2.87
C LEU A 14 3.44 17.94 -3.03
N VAL A 15 2.81 17.92 -4.20
CA VAL A 15 1.74 16.95 -4.49
C VAL A 15 2.30 15.54 -4.55
N ASP A 16 3.42 15.32 -5.24
CA ASP A 16 4.08 14.02 -5.29
C ASP A 16 4.47 13.51 -3.89
N ALA A 17 5.04 14.38 -3.05
CA ALA A 17 5.36 14.04 -1.66
C ALA A 17 4.10 13.70 -0.83
N ALA A 18 2.98 14.38 -1.07
CA ALA A 18 1.72 14.09 -0.40
C ALA A 18 1.15 12.74 -0.87
N ASP A 19 1.20 12.43 -2.16
CA ASP A 19 0.73 11.17 -2.72
C ASP A 19 1.52 9.98 -2.17
N VAL A 20 2.85 10.09 -2.09
CA VAL A 20 3.72 9.07 -1.47
C VAL A 20 3.37 8.86 0.00
N HIS A 21 3.17 9.95 0.75
CA HIS A 21 2.80 9.86 2.16
C HIS A 21 1.42 9.24 2.36
N GLN A 22 0.44 9.57 1.51
CA GLN A 22 -0.89 8.98 1.54
C GLN A 22 -0.88 7.50 1.19
N ALA A 23 -0.11 7.08 0.18
CA ALA A 23 0.03 5.68 -0.20
C ALA A 23 0.54 4.83 0.97
N ALA A 24 1.59 5.27 1.66
CA ALA A 24 2.10 4.61 2.85
C ALA A 24 1.06 4.56 3.98
N ALA A 25 0.35 5.67 4.23
CA ALA A 25 -0.66 5.74 5.27
C ALA A 25 -1.88 4.84 4.97
N TYR A 26 -2.33 4.73 3.72
CA TYR A 26 -3.42 3.83 3.34
C TYR A 26 -3.03 2.36 3.37
N THR A 27 -1.74 2.05 3.28
CA THR A 27 -1.24 0.67 3.34
C THR A 27 -1.00 0.24 4.79
N THR A 28 -0.21 0.98 5.56
CA THR A 28 0.30 0.58 6.89
C THR A 28 -0.01 1.58 8.00
N GLY A 29 -0.79 2.63 7.73
CA GLY A 29 -1.12 3.65 8.72
C GLY A 29 -1.80 3.09 9.96
N SER A 30 -1.49 3.65 11.12
CA SER A 30 -1.93 3.15 12.44
C SER A 30 -3.36 3.52 12.83
N GLY A 31 -4.02 4.44 12.11
CA GLY A 31 -5.33 4.98 12.49
C GLY A 31 -5.29 6.03 13.59
N VAL A 32 -4.11 6.34 14.15
CA VAL A 32 -3.95 7.37 15.19
C VAL A 32 -3.25 8.58 14.58
N ALA A 33 -3.97 9.69 14.48
CA ALA A 33 -3.52 10.93 13.82
C ALA A 33 -3.17 10.76 12.32
N GLN A 34 -3.51 9.63 11.73
CA GLN A 34 -3.32 9.28 10.31
C GLN A 34 -4.39 8.25 9.89
N PRO A 35 -4.63 8.04 8.59
CA PRO A 35 -5.54 7.02 8.10
C PRO A 35 -5.22 5.61 8.64
N THR A 36 -6.22 4.75 8.74
CA THR A 36 -6.00 3.32 9.02
C THR A 36 -5.64 2.61 7.74
N GLY A 37 -4.43 2.05 7.67
CA GLY A 37 -3.99 1.27 6.53
C GLY A 37 -4.69 -0.09 6.43
N PHE A 38 -4.90 -0.59 5.21
CA PHE A 38 -5.61 -1.85 5.02
C PHE A 38 -4.85 -3.05 5.63
N VAL A 39 -3.52 -3.03 5.62
CA VAL A 39 -2.70 -4.08 6.28
C VAL A 39 -2.89 -4.01 7.79
N THR A 40 -2.81 -2.82 8.37
CA THR A 40 -2.98 -2.62 9.82
C THR A 40 -4.38 -3.01 10.30
N ALA A 41 -5.42 -2.65 9.55
CA ALA A 41 -6.80 -3.02 9.87
C ALA A 41 -7.00 -4.55 9.89
N LEU A 42 -6.32 -5.29 9.02
CA LEU A 42 -6.49 -6.73 8.87
C LEU A 42 -5.54 -7.56 9.75
N ALA A 43 -4.40 -7.01 10.16
CA ALA A 43 -3.30 -7.72 10.83
C ALA A 43 -3.70 -8.39 12.16
N GLY A 44 -4.70 -7.87 12.88
CA GLY A 44 -5.17 -8.45 14.14
C GLY A 44 -6.40 -9.37 14.02
N GLY A 45 -6.92 -9.58 12.81
CA GLY A 45 -8.21 -10.22 12.57
C GLY A 45 -8.13 -11.64 12.01
N SER A 46 -9.31 -12.18 11.73
CA SER A 46 -9.49 -13.51 11.09
C SER A 46 -9.10 -13.52 9.59
N SER A 47 -8.69 -12.38 9.07
CA SER A 47 -8.26 -12.22 7.68
C SER A 47 -6.80 -12.63 7.43
N VAL A 48 -6.05 -12.90 8.51
CA VAL A 48 -4.66 -13.36 8.42
C VAL A 48 -4.62 -14.85 8.10
N VAL A 49 -3.84 -15.21 7.09
CA VAL A 49 -3.51 -16.60 6.71
C VAL A 49 -2.03 -16.79 7.00
N ALA A 50 -1.70 -17.76 7.85
CA ALA A 50 -0.30 -18.10 8.11
C ALA A 50 0.30 -18.88 6.94
N SER A 51 1.58 -18.66 6.67
CA SER A 51 2.34 -19.49 5.73
C SER A 51 2.43 -20.94 6.21
N GLY A 52 2.51 -21.88 5.29
CA GLY A 52 2.63 -23.30 5.63
C GLY A 52 3.95 -23.66 6.30
N THR A 53 4.98 -22.85 6.10
CA THR A 53 6.27 -22.93 6.78
C THR A 53 6.63 -21.52 7.23
N ALA A 54 6.94 -21.35 8.53
CA ALA A 54 7.30 -20.06 9.09
C ALA A 54 8.48 -19.45 8.32
N ASP A 55 8.46 -18.14 8.16
CA ASP A 55 9.49 -17.33 7.52
C ASP A 55 9.81 -17.75 6.06
N THR A 56 8.82 -18.32 5.37
CA THR A 56 9.04 -18.81 4.00
C THR A 56 7.80 -18.56 3.14
N LEU A 57 8.01 -18.11 1.90
CA LEU A 57 6.98 -18.00 0.90
C LEU A 57 6.98 -19.24 0.00
N ALA A 58 5.93 -20.03 0.06
CA ALA A 58 5.75 -21.19 -0.79
C ALA A 58 4.57 -21.02 -1.77
N ALA A 59 4.61 -21.76 -2.88
CA ALA A 59 3.49 -21.71 -3.84
C ALA A 59 2.15 -22.16 -3.23
N GLY A 60 2.17 -23.07 -2.25
CA GLY A 60 0.99 -23.52 -1.53
C GLY A 60 0.27 -22.40 -0.80
N ASP A 61 1.01 -21.42 -0.29
CA ASP A 61 0.47 -20.30 0.49
C ASP A 61 -0.42 -19.41 -0.36
N VAL A 62 -0.07 -19.21 -1.64
CA VAL A 62 -0.88 -18.45 -2.59
C VAL A 62 -2.26 -19.10 -2.75
N PHE A 63 -2.31 -20.43 -2.89
CA PHE A 63 -3.58 -21.17 -2.98
C PHE A 63 -4.36 -21.11 -1.65
N ASN A 64 -3.66 -21.20 -0.52
CA ASN A 64 -4.29 -21.10 0.80
C ASN A 64 -4.97 -19.74 1.01
N VAL A 65 -4.31 -18.64 0.63
CA VAL A 65 -4.87 -17.28 0.68
C VAL A 65 -6.10 -17.17 -0.22
N GLN A 66 -6.02 -17.68 -1.48
CA GLN A 66 -7.16 -17.65 -2.39
C GLN A 66 -8.34 -18.46 -1.85
N ASN A 67 -8.09 -19.67 -1.36
CA ASN A 67 -9.12 -20.56 -0.84
C ASN A 67 -9.80 -20.02 0.44
N ALA A 68 -9.05 -19.26 1.24
CA ALA A 68 -9.58 -18.66 2.46
C ALA A 68 -10.56 -17.51 2.20
N LEU A 69 -10.53 -16.88 1.01
CA LEU A 69 -11.44 -15.79 0.67
C LEU A 69 -12.84 -16.33 0.33
N PRO A 70 -13.93 -15.82 0.96
CA PRO A 70 -15.30 -16.24 0.63
C PRO A 70 -15.67 -16.02 -0.83
N ALA A 71 -16.40 -16.96 -1.42
CA ALA A 71 -16.75 -17.01 -2.84
C ALA A 71 -17.41 -15.72 -3.35
N ARG A 72 -18.20 -15.04 -2.52
CA ARG A 72 -18.88 -13.78 -2.89
C ARG A 72 -17.94 -12.65 -3.29
N PHE A 73 -16.69 -12.64 -2.79
CA PHE A 73 -15.69 -11.61 -3.07
C PHE A 73 -14.72 -12.01 -4.19
N GLN A 74 -14.63 -13.30 -4.51
CA GLN A 74 -13.70 -13.86 -5.50
C GLN A 74 -13.80 -13.20 -6.88
N ALA A 75 -15.02 -12.81 -7.30
CA ALA A 75 -15.26 -12.28 -8.64
C ALA A 75 -14.50 -10.97 -8.91
N ARG A 76 -14.32 -10.12 -7.88
CA ARG A 76 -13.67 -8.79 -7.97
C ARG A 76 -12.36 -8.72 -7.21
N ALA A 77 -11.91 -9.83 -6.66
CA ALA A 77 -10.69 -9.87 -5.89
C ALA A 77 -9.46 -9.63 -6.76
N GLN A 78 -8.48 -8.95 -6.18
CA GLN A 78 -7.19 -8.61 -6.76
C GLN A 78 -6.08 -8.96 -5.77
N TRP A 79 -4.91 -9.26 -6.32
CA TRP A 79 -3.70 -9.48 -5.54
C TRP A 79 -2.93 -8.18 -5.38
N THR A 80 -2.28 -8.03 -4.23
CA THR A 80 -1.39 -6.90 -3.95
C THR A 80 -0.21 -7.38 -3.13
N ALA A 81 1.00 -6.99 -3.54
CA ALA A 81 2.25 -7.33 -2.86
C ALA A 81 3.36 -6.36 -3.22
N ASN A 82 4.44 -6.37 -2.45
CA ASN A 82 5.67 -5.67 -2.80
C ASN A 82 6.34 -6.31 -4.03
N LEU A 83 7.05 -5.51 -4.82
CA LEU A 83 7.75 -5.97 -6.03
C LEU A 83 8.71 -7.13 -5.74
N SER A 84 9.41 -7.11 -4.60
CA SER A 84 10.32 -8.19 -4.20
C SER A 84 9.58 -9.52 -4.01
N THR A 85 8.39 -9.49 -3.38
CA THR A 85 7.52 -10.67 -3.22
C THR A 85 6.99 -11.15 -4.57
N ILE A 86 6.57 -10.23 -5.45
CA ILE A 86 6.12 -10.58 -6.81
C ILE A 86 7.26 -11.28 -7.60
N ASN A 87 8.48 -10.77 -7.48
CA ASN A 87 9.64 -11.37 -8.15
C ASN A 87 10.03 -12.71 -7.52
N ALA A 88 9.89 -12.88 -6.20
CA ALA A 88 10.06 -14.17 -5.56
C ALA A 88 9.05 -15.20 -6.07
N LEU A 89 7.76 -14.82 -6.22
CA LEU A 89 6.72 -15.68 -6.80
C LEU A 89 7.02 -16.07 -8.25
N ARG A 90 7.57 -15.14 -9.06
CA ARG A 90 7.98 -15.41 -10.45
C ARG A 90 9.11 -16.42 -10.57
N GLN A 91 9.97 -16.50 -9.54
CA GLN A 91 11.13 -17.41 -9.51
C GLN A 91 10.79 -18.79 -8.94
N LEU A 92 9.55 -18.99 -8.44
CA LEU A 92 9.15 -20.29 -7.92
C LEU A 92 9.05 -21.31 -9.07
N GLU A 93 9.86 -22.37 -8.97
CA GLU A 93 9.93 -23.44 -9.94
C GLU A 93 9.36 -24.74 -9.39
N THR A 94 8.93 -25.59 -10.31
CA THR A 94 8.65 -27.01 -10.02
C THR A 94 9.95 -27.78 -9.94
N THR A 95 9.92 -29.00 -9.41
CA THR A 95 11.08 -29.92 -9.34
C THR A 95 11.75 -30.15 -10.73
N ASN A 96 11.02 -29.91 -11.80
CA ASN A 96 11.50 -30.08 -13.19
C ASN A 96 11.92 -28.74 -13.85
N GLY A 97 12.05 -27.65 -13.09
CA GLY A 97 12.49 -26.35 -13.60
C GLY A 97 11.43 -25.54 -14.37
N ALA A 98 10.16 -25.94 -14.31
CA ALA A 98 9.08 -25.13 -14.90
C ALA A 98 8.58 -24.09 -13.88
N LEU A 99 8.30 -22.86 -14.34
CA LEU A 99 7.73 -21.82 -13.49
C LEU A 99 6.34 -22.24 -12.99
N LYS A 100 6.08 -22.04 -11.70
CA LYS A 100 4.77 -22.35 -11.09
C LYS A 100 3.69 -21.35 -11.47
N PHE A 101 4.05 -20.09 -11.66
CA PHE A 101 3.13 -18.98 -11.97
C PHE A 101 3.59 -18.22 -13.23
N PRO A 102 3.58 -18.85 -14.43
CA PRO A 102 4.00 -18.19 -15.65
C PRO A 102 3.11 -16.99 -16.04
N GLU A 103 1.86 -16.97 -15.59
CA GLU A 103 0.88 -15.90 -15.82
C GLU A 103 1.28 -14.57 -15.14
N LEU A 104 2.17 -14.59 -14.15
CA LEU A 104 2.71 -13.35 -13.55
C LEU A 104 3.47 -12.48 -14.55
N ALA A 105 3.95 -13.04 -15.65
CA ALA A 105 4.52 -12.27 -16.76
C ALA A 105 3.50 -11.29 -17.38
N ASN A 106 2.22 -11.63 -17.31
CA ASN A 106 1.11 -10.82 -17.81
C ASN A 106 0.43 -9.99 -16.70
N GLY A 107 1.04 -9.89 -15.51
CA GLY A 107 0.46 -9.16 -14.39
C GLY A 107 -0.75 -9.83 -13.75
N GLN A 108 -0.88 -11.15 -13.89
CA GLN A 108 -1.96 -11.94 -13.29
C GLN A 108 -1.40 -13.05 -12.41
N LEU A 109 -2.11 -13.35 -11.32
CA LEU A 109 -1.84 -14.49 -10.46
C LEU A 109 -3.15 -15.26 -10.24
N LEU A 110 -3.15 -16.55 -10.58
CA LEU A 110 -4.33 -17.42 -10.52
C LEU A 110 -5.57 -16.80 -11.19
N GLY A 111 -5.37 -16.18 -12.37
CA GLY A 111 -6.42 -15.55 -13.15
C GLY A 111 -6.98 -14.24 -12.59
N ARG A 112 -6.28 -13.61 -11.63
CA ARG A 112 -6.65 -12.32 -11.03
C ARG A 112 -5.53 -11.31 -11.19
N PRO A 113 -5.85 -10.00 -11.33
CA PRO A 113 -4.82 -8.96 -11.43
C PRO A 113 -3.89 -8.95 -10.22
N MET A 114 -2.60 -8.78 -10.49
CA MET A 114 -1.57 -8.55 -9.49
C MET A 114 -1.12 -7.09 -9.55
N ASN A 115 -1.27 -6.38 -8.44
CA ASN A 115 -0.88 -4.99 -8.30
C ASN A 115 0.35 -4.89 -7.40
N GLU A 116 1.25 -3.98 -7.74
CA GLU A 116 2.39 -3.66 -6.89
C GLU A 116 1.97 -2.65 -5.81
N CYS A 117 2.44 -2.88 -4.58
CA CYS A 117 2.35 -1.96 -3.47
C CYS A 117 3.67 -1.96 -2.72
N SER A 118 4.47 -0.92 -2.93
CA SER A 118 5.82 -0.78 -2.35
C SER A 118 5.82 -0.65 -0.83
N ASP A 119 4.71 -0.22 -0.24
CA ASP A 119 4.56 -0.01 1.21
C ASP A 119 4.15 -1.28 1.98
N MET A 120 3.96 -2.40 1.30
CA MET A 120 3.82 -3.72 1.92
C MET A 120 5.20 -4.33 2.21
N ASP A 121 5.23 -5.28 3.15
CA ASP A 121 6.46 -6.00 3.49
C ASP A 121 7.02 -6.74 2.26
N GLY A 122 8.26 -6.44 1.94
CA GLY A 122 8.98 -7.05 0.81
C GLY A 122 10.10 -8.00 1.24
N VAL A 123 10.37 -8.09 2.55
CA VAL A 123 11.40 -8.94 3.14
C VAL A 123 10.78 -9.74 4.26
N ILE A 124 11.05 -11.04 4.30
CA ILE A 124 10.62 -11.92 5.39
C ILE A 124 11.70 -11.92 6.46
N ASN A 125 11.34 -11.51 7.67
CA ASN A 125 12.21 -11.44 8.83
C ASN A 125 11.72 -12.40 9.91
N ALA A 126 12.50 -13.40 10.28
CA ALA A 126 12.17 -14.42 11.27
C ALA A 126 11.81 -13.90 12.68
N SER A 127 12.00 -12.63 12.97
CA SER A 127 11.68 -12.01 14.26
C SER A 127 10.48 -11.08 14.23
N GLN A 128 9.79 -10.99 13.11
CA GLN A 128 8.68 -10.06 12.90
C GLN A 128 7.52 -10.76 12.18
N THR A 129 6.32 -10.21 12.37
CA THR A 129 5.15 -10.58 11.59
C THR A 129 5.18 -9.83 10.26
N ASN A 130 5.31 -10.53 9.15
CA ASN A 130 5.49 -9.94 7.82
C ASN A 130 4.25 -10.20 6.98
N HIS A 131 3.56 -9.14 6.59
CA HIS A 131 2.38 -9.20 5.72
C HIS A 131 2.78 -8.97 4.27
N ILE A 132 3.17 -10.04 3.59
CA ILE A 132 3.86 -9.98 2.28
C ILE A 132 2.94 -10.05 1.07
N LEU A 133 1.72 -10.57 1.21
CA LEU A 133 0.78 -10.76 0.12
C LEU A 133 -0.65 -10.51 0.61
N ALA A 134 -1.41 -9.72 -0.11
CA ALA A 134 -2.83 -9.49 0.15
C ALA A 134 -3.68 -9.91 -1.06
N TYR A 135 -4.86 -10.45 -0.77
CA TYR A 135 -5.86 -10.83 -1.76
C TYR A 135 -7.25 -10.44 -1.29
N GLY A 136 -7.98 -9.68 -2.09
CA GLY A 136 -9.32 -9.26 -1.70
C GLY A 136 -10.03 -8.32 -2.66
N ASP A 137 -11.27 -7.99 -2.32
CA ASP A 137 -12.12 -7.03 -3.05
C ASP A 137 -11.94 -5.63 -2.45
N PHE A 138 -11.07 -4.83 -3.06
CA PHE A 138 -10.72 -3.47 -2.62
C PHE A 138 -11.88 -2.46 -2.69
N ASN A 139 -13.04 -2.82 -3.24
CA ASN A 139 -14.23 -1.99 -3.09
C ASN A 139 -14.76 -1.92 -1.64
N ASN A 140 -14.23 -2.78 -0.75
CA ASN A 140 -14.52 -2.77 0.68
C ASN A 140 -13.47 -2.03 1.51
N PHE A 141 -12.52 -1.37 0.88
CA PHE A 141 -11.62 -0.40 1.50
C PHE A 141 -12.08 1.01 1.09
N VAL A 142 -12.37 1.86 2.05
CA VAL A 142 -12.92 3.19 1.80
C VAL A 142 -11.93 4.26 2.22
N ILE A 143 -11.74 5.22 1.33
CA ILE A 143 -10.98 6.45 1.59
C ILE A 143 -11.99 7.59 1.62
N VAL A 144 -11.93 8.43 2.65
CA VAL A 144 -12.82 9.58 2.85
C VAL A 144 -11.98 10.84 2.99
N ASP A 145 -12.11 11.73 2.04
CA ASP A 145 -11.48 13.04 2.09
C ASP A 145 -12.46 14.05 2.70
N ARG A 146 -12.09 14.57 3.87
CA ARG A 146 -12.87 15.63 4.52
C ARG A 146 -12.59 17.00 3.90
N ILE A 147 -11.31 17.23 3.57
CA ILE A 147 -10.82 18.46 2.95
C ILE A 147 -9.81 18.00 1.90
N GLY A 148 -10.06 18.33 0.64
CA GLY A 148 -9.10 18.10 -0.44
C GLY A 148 -7.79 18.87 -0.19
N SER A 149 -6.76 18.54 -0.92
CA SER A 149 -5.46 19.20 -0.79
C SER A 149 -5.58 20.68 -1.15
N THR A 150 -5.09 21.54 -0.26
CA THR A 150 -5.06 23.00 -0.45
C THR A 150 -3.61 23.47 -0.35
N LEU A 151 -3.16 24.16 -1.40
CA LEU A 151 -1.84 24.79 -1.43
C LEU A 151 -2.01 26.27 -1.06
N GLU A 152 -1.29 26.70 -0.03
CA GLU A 152 -1.22 28.09 0.41
C GLU A 152 0.20 28.62 0.21
N VAL A 153 0.32 29.74 -0.50
CA VAL A 153 1.60 30.43 -0.67
C VAL A 153 1.72 31.51 0.40
N ILE A 154 2.73 31.40 1.26
CA ILE A 154 3.03 32.36 2.32
C ILE A 154 4.02 33.38 1.76
N PRO A 155 3.59 34.61 1.50
CA PRO A 155 4.43 35.60 0.83
C PRO A 155 5.62 36.07 1.66
N ASN A 156 5.52 36.00 3.00
CA ASN A 156 6.55 36.45 3.92
C ASN A 156 6.69 35.48 5.09
N LEU A 157 7.77 34.74 5.13
CA LEU A 157 8.12 33.94 6.32
C LEU A 157 8.75 34.84 7.39
N LEU A 158 8.26 34.65 8.61
CA LEU A 158 8.80 35.36 9.79
C LEU A 158 9.87 34.52 10.47
N GLY A 159 10.99 35.14 10.84
CA GLY A 159 12.01 34.49 11.66
C GLY A 159 11.61 34.42 13.14
N ALA A 160 12.46 33.81 13.97
CA ALA A 160 12.23 33.59 15.40
C ALA A 160 11.90 34.88 16.18
N ASN A 161 12.33 36.05 15.69
CA ASN A 161 12.06 37.37 16.33
C ASN A 161 10.83 38.08 15.70
N GLY A 162 9.99 37.39 14.93
CA GLY A 162 8.83 38.00 14.27
C GLY A 162 9.16 38.98 13.14
N ARG A 163 10.40 39.00 12.65
CA ARG A 163 10.83 39.84 11.54
C ARG A 163 10.77 39.08 10.20
N PRO A 164 10.40 39.76 9.10
CA PRO A 164 10.44 39.13 7.77
C PRO A 164 11.84 38.61 7.42
N THR A 165 11.94 37.39 6.93
CA THR A 165 13.20 36.76 6.52
C THR A 165 13.57 37.05 5.05
N GLY A 166 12.64 37.62 4.28
CA GLY A 166 12.77 37.76 2.81
C GLY A 166 12.47 36.46 2.05
N GLN A 167 12.12 35.39 2.75
CA GLN A 167 11.76 34.09 2.18
C GLN A 167 10.25 33.97 1.96
N ARG A 168 9.86 33.18 0.97
CA ARG A 168 8.48 32.77 0.74
C ARG A 168 8.33 31.29 1.09
N GLY A 169 7.16 30.91 1.59
CA GLY A 169 6.82 29.52 1.89
C GLY A 169 5.70 29.01 1.00
N ALA A 170 5.66 27.71 0.83
CA ALA A 170 4.48 27.02 0.31
C ALA A 170 4.06 25.98 1.36
N PHE A 171 2.78 25.93 1.66
CA PHE A 171 2.20 25.04 2.64
C PHE A 171 1.07 24.25 2.00
N LEU A 172 1.22 22.92 1.96
CA LEU A 172 0.20 22.00 1.48
C LEU A 172 -0.45 21.32 2.69
N TRP A 173 -1.76 21.38 2.78
CA TRP A 173 -2.51 20.65 3.81
C TRP A 173 -3.71 19.93 3.22
N TYR A 174 -4.02 18.78 3.80
CA TYR A 174 -5.15 17.94 3.43
C TYR A 174 -5.64 17.18 4.66
N ARG A 175 -6.84 16.61 4.55
CA ARG A 175 -7.44 15.86 5.63
C ARG A 175 -8.19 14.66 5.05
N THR A 176 -7.61 13.48 5.25
CA THR A 176 -8.10 12.22 4.73
C THR A 176 -8.17 11.18 5.83
N GLY A 177 -8.98 10.16 5.64
CA GLY A 177 -9.09 8.97 6.49
C GLY A 177 -9.40 7.76 5.64
N SER A 178 -9.07 6.58 6.12
CA SER A 178 -9.40 5.32 5.45
C SER A 178 -9.66 4.23 6.47
N ASP A 179 -10.45 3.24 6.05
CA ASP A 179 -10.70 2.04 6.85
C ASP A 179 -11.24 0.90 5.98
N VAL A 180 -11.15 -0.33 6.49
CA VAL A 180 -11.75 -1.53 5.90
C VAL A 180 -13.19 -1.66 6.39
N LEU A 181 -14.16 -1.70 5.46
CA LEU A 181 -15.58 -1.85 5.82
C LEU A 181 -15.95 -3.30 6.17
N VAL A 182 -15.33 -4.26 5.49
CA VAL A 182 -15.62 -5.69 5.63
C VAL A 182 -14.32 -6.48 5.64
N ASP A 183 -13.86 -6.90 6.82
CA ASP A 183 -12.61 -7.66 6.98
C ASP A 183 -12.61 -8.98 6.18
N ASN A 184 -13.76 -9.65 6.10
CA ASN A 184 -13.90 -10.89 5.34
C ASN A 184 -13.74 -10.74 3.82
N ALA A 185 -13.72 -9.51 3.30
CA ALA A 185 -13.46 -9.24 1.90
C ALA A 185 -11.97 -9.36 1.52
N PHE A 186 -11.10 -9.54 2.51
CA PHE A 186 -9.66 -9.59 2.35
C PHE A 186 -9.05 -10.79 3.05
N ARG A 187 -7.91 -11.23 2.54
CA ARG A 187 -6.98 -12.15 3.20
C ARG A 187 -5.56 -11.62 3.02
N ILE A 188 -4.78 -11.68 4.08
CA ILE A 188 -3.36 -11.32 4.07
C ILE A 188 -2.53 -12.50 4.50
N LEU A 189 -1.44 -12.74 3.79
CA LEU A 189 -0.47 -13.77 4.11
C LEU A 189 0.53 -13.24 5.12
N ASN A 190 0.65 -13.94 6.23
CA ASN A 190 1.71 -13.75 7.21
C ASN A 190 2.76 -14.84 7.03
N ALA A 191 3.99 -14.44 6.73
CA ALA A 191 5.14 -15.32 6.60
C ALA A 191 6.16 -15.07 7.70
#